data_7bf1f5aafcacc9da0056199ac38e5bd3
#
_entry.id   7bf1f5aafcacc9da0056199ac38e5bd3
#
_cell.length_a   1.000
_cell.length_b   1.000
_cell.length_c   1.000
_cell.angle_alpha   90.00
_cell.angle_beta   90.00
_cell.angle_gamma   90.00
#
_symmetry.space_group_name_H-M   'P 1'
#
loop_
_entity.id
_entity.type
_entity.pdbx_description
1 polymer ?
#
loop_
_entity_poly.entity_id
_entity_poly.type
_entity_poly.pdbx_seq_one_letter_code
_entity_poly.pdbx_strand_id
1 'polypeptide(L)'
;MTAHRLLSRPSGRALASLTVLAGLTVLPAARAGGGVSITSYGHSALLIQGGGARVLLNPFQAVGCAAGLAEPRVSADVILASSQLRDEGAPVASGRFLVKPGSYRVAGLAIEGIGAPHDRVGGKRFGPSTLWRWRQGGLEIVHLGGTAGAIAAEDRVLLGRPDLLIIGVGGGAKIYDGQEAAAVVRQLQARRVIPVQYRAGGPSASCDLGSIQPFLNAMAGSTVRRVGSSFSVVPPVGDATVIELMR
;
A
#
# COMPACT_ATOMS: atom_id res chain seq x y z
N MET A 1 -75.14 75.71 -16.24
CA MET A 1 -73.77 76.08 -15.84
C MET A 1 -73.13 74.90 -15.21
N THR A 2 -72.49 73.99 -15.94
CA THR A 2 -71.94 72.79 -15.42
C THR A 2 -70.58 72.54 -16.08
N ALA A 3 -69.52 72.56 -15.27
CA ALA A 3 -68.14 72.40 -15.72
C ALA A 3 -67.76 70.92 -15.73
N HIS A 4 -67.32 70.38 -16.84
CA HIS A 4 -66.74 69.09 -17.00
C HIS A 4 -65.21 69.13 -16.69
N ARG A 5 -64.82 68.33 -15.66
CA ARG A 5 -63.42 68.06 -15.38
C ARG A 5 -62.98 66.79 -16.10
N LEU A 6 -61.98 66.93 -16.96
CA LEU A 6 -61.25 65.81 -17.58
C LEU A 6 -60.23 65.25 -16.57
N LEU A 7 -60.32 63.94 -16.27
CA LEU A 7 -59.34 63.19 -15.50
C LEU A 7 -58.34 62.57 -16.44
N SER A 8 -57.06 62.97 -16.28
CA SER A 8 -55.92 62.40 -16.97
C SER A 8 -55.47 61.11 -16.30
N ARG A 9 -55.31 60.04 -17.07
CA ARG A 9 -54.78 58.77 -16.64
C ARG A 9 -53.25 58.82 -16.64
N PRO A 10 -52.55 58.27 -15.60
CA PRO A 10 -51.13 58.08 -15.65
C PRO A 10 -50.80 56.73 -16.33
N SER A 11 -49.89 56.77 -17.30
CA SER A 11 -49.30 55.59 -17.95
C SER A 11 -48.27 54.93 -17.03
N GLY A 12 -48.64 53.78 -16.49
CA GLY A 12 -47.70 52.95 -15.72
C GLY A 12 -46.71 52.24 -16.66
N ARG A 13 -45.42 52.54 -16.48
CA ARG A 13 -44.32 51.77 -17.09
C ARG A 13 -44.10 50.51 -16.25
N ALA A 14 -44.35 49.32 -16.80
CA ALA A 14 -43.98 48.07 -16.20
C ALA A 14 -42.48 47.86 -16.39
N LEU A 15 -41.71 47.82 -15.27
CA LEU A 15 -40.35 47.35 -15.25
C LEU A 15 -40.38 45.79 -15.22
N ALA A 16 -39.96 45.20 -16.30
CA ALA A 16 -39.71 43.76 -16.35
C ALA A 16 -38.35 43.46 -15.67
N SER A 17 -38.39 42.90 -14.47
CA SER A 17 -37.19 42.40 -13.78
C SER A 17 -36.75 41.08 -14.41
N LEU A 18 -35.63 41.08 -15.11
CA LEU A 18 -34.97 39.89 -15.66
C LEU A 18 -34.18 39.20 -14.52
N THR A 19 -34.72 38.11 -13.94
CA THR A 19 -34.01 37.29 -12.96
C THR A 19 -33.10 36.36 -13.73
N VAL A 20 -31.79 36.62 -13.72
CA VAL A 20 -30.78 35.70 -14.24
C VAL A 20 -30.54 34.62 -13.21
N LEU A 21 -31.07 33.40 -13.41
CA LEU A 21 -30.69 32.22 -12.67
C LEU A 21 -29.27 31.80 -13.09
N ALA A 22 -28.27 32.10 -12.28
CA ALA A 22 -26.93 31.52 -12.41
C ALA A 22 -26.99 30.06 -12.04
N GLY A 23 -27.10 29.18 -13.04
CA GLY A 23 -26.98 27.71 -12.82
C GLY A 23 -25.56 27.37 -12.39
N LEU A 24 -25.37 27.00 -11.11
CA LEU A 24 -24.13 26.36 -10.68
C LEU A 24 -24.04 24.99 -11.37
N THR A 25 -23.25 24.89 -12.43
CA THR A 25 -22.83 23.59 -12.97
C THR A 25 -21.84 22.97 -11.99
N VAL A 26 -22.32 22.05 -11.16
CA VAL A 26 -21.45 21.15 -10.36
C VAL A 26 -20.76 20.23 -11.36
N LEU A 27 -19.51 20.54 -11.70
CA LEU A 27 -18.65 19.63 -12.45
C LEU A 27 -18.50 18.34 -11.61
N PRO A 28 -18.79 17.15 -12.17
CA PRO A 28 -18.52 15.92 -11.45
C PRO A 28 -17.03 15.87 -11.17
N ALA A 29 -16.67 15.76 -9.88
CA ALA A 29 -15.29 15.49 -9.50
C ALA A 29 -14.83 14.27 -10.27
N ALA A 30 -13.78 14.42 -11.08
CA ALA A 30 -13.17 13.30 -11.79
C ALA A 30 -12.85 12.24 -10.72
N ARG A 31 -13.54 11.10 -10.77
CA ARG A 31 -13.19 9.95 -9.97
C ARG A 31 -11.76 9.61 -10.38
N ALA A 32 -10.80 9.87 -9.50
CA ALA A 32 -9.45 9.36 -9.66
C ALA A 32 -9.61 7.86 -9.95
N GLY A 33 -9.15 7.41 -11.13
CA GLY A 33 -9.28 6.02 -11.55
C GLY A 33 -8.81 5.13 -10.41
N GLY A 34 -9.62 4.14 -10.00
CA GLY A 34 -9.27 3.22 -8.93
C GLY A 34 -7.98 2.48 -9.30
N GLY A 35 -7.24 2.03 -8.28
CA GLY A 35 -6.01 1.28 -8.46
C GLY A 35 -4.77 1.97 -7.92
N VAL A 36 -3.67 1.22 -7.95
CA VAL A 36 -2.35 1.69 -7.56
C VAL A 36 -1.30 1.26 -8.57
N SER A 37 -0.25 2.06 -8.73
CA SER A 37 1.00 1.65 -9.36
C SER A 37 2.01 1.28 -8.27
N ILE A 38 2.78 0.22 -8.50
CA ILE A 38 3.80 -0.30 -7.60
C ILE A 38 5.14 -0.26 -8.32
N THR A 39 6.15 0.35 -7.70
CA THR A 39 7.53 0.39 -8.20
C THR A 39 8.46 -0.26 -7.19
N SER A 40 9.28 -1.21 -7.64
CA SER A 40 10.28 -1.92 -6.83
C SER A 40 11.62 -1.19 -6.86
N TYR A 41 12.22 -1.04 -5.70
CA TYR A 41 13.62 -0.61 -5.52
C TYR A 41 14.52 -1.77 -5.10
N GLY A 42 13.97 -2.98 -5.12
CA GLY A 42 14.66 -4.18 -4.68
C GLY A 42 14.48 -4.48 -3.19
N HIS A 43 14.96 -5.64 -2.77
CA HIS A 43 14.81 -6.20 -1.42
C HIS A 43 13.33 -6.19 -0.96
N SER A 44 12.94 -5.25 -0.11
CA SER A 44 11.53 -5.07 0.32
C SER A 44 11.03 -3.64 0.10
N ALA A 45 11.80 -2.78 -0.57
CA ALA A 45 11.40 -1.41 -0.79
C ALA A 45 10.50 -1.28 -2.01
N LEU A 46 9.24 -0.94 -1.77
CA LEU A 46 8.21 -0.71 -2.78
C LEU A 46 7.60 0.67 -2.61
N LEU A 47 7.45 1.43 -3.69
CA LEU A 47 6.66 2.65 -3.72
C LEU A 47 5.29 2.34 -4.31
N ILE A 48 4.23 2.56 -3.53
CA ILE A 48 2.83 2.38 -3.93
C ILE A 48 2.19 3.74 -4.12
N GLN A 49 1.69 4.02 -5.32
CA GLN A 49 1.12 5.31 -5.70
C GLN A 49 -0.29 5.13 -6.25
N GLY A 50 -1.23 5.94 -5.80
CA GLY A 50 -2.62 5.94 -6.26
C GLY A 50 -3.56 6.48 -5.19
N GLY A 51 -4.81 6.76 -5.55
CA GLY A 51 -5.77 7.31 -4.61
C GLY A 51 -5.33 8.64 -3.96
N GLY A 52 -4.45 9.40 -4.61
CA GLY A 52 -3.94 10.68 -4.10
C GLY A 52 -2.79 10.57 -3.10
N ALA A 53 -2.22 9.38 -2.87
CA ALA A 53 -1.16 9.18 -1.88
C ALA A 53 0.02 8.36 -2.43
N ARG A 54 1.20 8.58 -1.84
CA ARG A 54 2.46 7.89 -2.10
C ARG A 54 2.94 7.21 -0.81
N VAL A 55 2.95 5.89 -0.80
CA VAL A 55 3.38 5.06 0.35
C VAL A 55 4.66 4.34 -0.02
N LEU A 56 5.74 4.59 0.71
CA LEU A 56 6.99 3.84 0.57
C LEU A 56 7.08 2.78 1.67
N LEU A 57 7.35 1.54 1.28
CA LEU A 57 7.53 0.41 2.19
C LEU A 57 9.02 0.14 2.39
N ASN A 58 9.42 -0.16 3.61
CA ASN A 58 10.73 -0.71 4.00
C ASN A 58 11.93 -0.12 3.25
N PRO A 59 12.16 1.21 3.27
CA PRO A 59 13.40 1.77 2.72
C PRO A 59 14.60 1.20 3.47
N PHE A 60 15.70 0.98 2.77
CA PHE A 60 16.89 0.32 3.29
C PHE A 60 18.17 1.11 3.02
N GLN A 61 19.18 0.90 3.85
CA GLN A 61 20.58 1.15 3.51
C GLN A 61 21.16 -0.09 2.82
N ALA A 62 22.10 0.13 1.92
CA ALA A 62 22.74 -0.93 1.14
C ALA A 62 23.68 -1.83 1.99
N VAL A 63 23.11 -2.50 2.99
CA VAL A 63 23.80 -3.40 3.92
C VAL A 63 23.12 -4.76 4.00
N GLY A 64 23.80 -5.79 4.51
CA GLY A 64 23.23 -7.12 4.68
C GLY A 64 22.71 -7.69 3.36
N CYS A 65 21.47 -8.13 3.33
CA CYS A 65 20.84 -8.67 2.11
C CYS A 65 20.48 -7.59 1.08
N ALA A 66 20.48 -6.32 1.45
CA ALA A 66 20.30 -5.19 0.52
C ALA A 66 21.63 -4.67 -0.05
N ALA A 67 22.78 -5.25 0.33
CA ALA A 67 24.09 -4.82 -0.16
C ALA A 67 24.17 -4.88 -1.69
N GLY A 68 24.69 -3.83 -2.30
CA GLY A 68 24.81 -3.69 -3.76
C GLY A 68 23.56 -3.14 -4.46
N LEU A 69 22.45 -2.94 -3.74
CA LEU A 69 21.28 -2.25 -4.29
C LEU A 69 21.39 -0.73 -4.08
N ALA A 70 20.77 0.04 -4.97
CA ALA A 70 20.65 1.48 -4.80
C ALA A 70 19.63 1.79 -3.69
N GLU A 71 20.01 2.60 -2.71
CA GLU A 71 19.11 3.04 -1.65
C GLU A 71 17.91 3.82 -2.21
N PRO A 72 16.67 3.56 -1.75
CA PRO A 72 15.46 4.21 -2.28
C PRO A 72 15.32 5.65 -1.77
N ARG A 73 16.17 6.56 -2.29
CA ARG A 73 16.15 8.00 -1.96
C ARG A 73 15.03 8.71 -2.72
N VAL A 74 13.79 8.48 -2.30
CA VAL A 74 12.59 9.02 -2.94
C VAL A 74 11.74 9.82 -1.95
N SER A 75 10.82 10.64 -2.47
CA SER A 75 9.82 11.33 -1.66
C SER A 75 8.54 10.50 -1.62
N ALA A 76 7.95 10.38 -0.43
CA ALA A 76 6.66 9.75 -0.19
C ALA A 76 5.86 10.58 0.83
N ASP A 77 4.54 10.44 0.85
CA ASP A 77 3.71 11.09 1.87
C ASP A 77 3.88 10.36 3.22
N VAL A 78 3.99 9.04 3.16
CA VAL A 78 4.22 8.19 4.32
C VAL A 78 5.18 7.05 3.98
N ILE A 79 6.01 6.71 4.96
CA ILE A 79 6.94 5.59 4.92
C ILE A 79 6.49 4.60 5.99
N LEU A 80 6.22 3.35 5.59
CA LEU A 80 5.84 2.25 6.47
C LEU A 80 7.00 1.28 6.56
N ALA A 81 7.70 1.29 7.68
CA ALA A 81 8.80 0.36 7.96
C ALA A 81 8.31 -0.76 8.90
N SER A 82 8.64 -2.00 8.60
CA SER A 82 8.31 -3.13 9.46
C SER A 82 9.18 -3.17 10.72
N SER A 83 10.41 -2.65 10.66
CA SER A 83 11.33 -2.56 11.80
C SER A 83 12.27 -1.36 11.65
N GLN A 84 13.20 -1.20 12.58
CA GLN A 84 14.27 -0.19 12.51
C GLN A 84 15.60 -0.78 12.03
N LEU A 85 15.60 -2.00 11.50
CA LEU A 85 16.82 -2.60 10.95
C LEU A 85 17.23 -1.86 9.67
N ARG A 86 18.54 -1.68 9.51
CA ARG A 86 19.09 -0.84 8.43
C ARG A 86 18.77 -1.36 7.03
N ASP A 87 18.56 -2.66 6.88
CA ASP A 87 18.23 -3.31 5.61
C ASP A 87 16.73 -3.36 5.31
N GLU A 88 15.85 -2.83 6.20
CA GLU A 88 14.39 -2.85 5.97
C GLU A 88 13.60 -1.71 6.64
N GLY A 89 14.29 -0.74 7.23
CA GLY A 89 13.63 0.37 7.94
C GLY A 89 14.54 1.56 8.14
N ALA A 90 15.44 1.83 7.17
CA ALA A 90 16.34 2.96 7.24
C ALA A 90 15.67 4.27 6.81
N PRO A 91 15.90 5.39 7.49
CA PRO A 91 15.31 6.69 7.14
C PRO A 91 16.09 7.37 5.99
N VAL A 92 16.23 6.69 4.85
CA VAL A 92 16.98 7.19 3.67
C VAL A 92 16.10 7.95 2.68
N ALA A 93 14.77 7.95 2.88
CA ALA A 93 13.79 8.63 2.05
C ALA A 93 13.12 9.76 2.82
N SER A 94 12.50 10.72 2.11
CA SER A 94 11.74 11.81 2.73
C SER A 94 10.25 11.45 2.80
N GLY A 95 9.63 11.74 3.95
CA GLY A 95 8.22 11.48 4.23
C GLY A 95 7.96 11.23 5.71
N ARG A 96 6.69 11.10 6.09
CA ARG A 96 6.31 10.76 7.46
C ARG A 96 6.66 9.30 7.76
N PHE A 97 7.67 9.07 8.58
CA PHE A 97 8.17 7.74 8.90
C PHE A 97 7.36 7.10 10.04
N LEU A 98 6.75 5.93 9.79
CA LEU A 98 6.01 5.12 10.74
C LEU A 98 6.67 3.74 10.86
N VAL A 99 6.89 3.29 12.10
CA VAL A 99 7.54 1.99 12.38
C VAL A 99 6.94 1.30 13.60
N LYS A 100 6.13 2.02 14.39
CA LYS A 100 5.50 1.46 15.60
C LYS A 100 4.06 1.02 15.31
N PRO A 101 3.56 -0.05 15.96
CA PRO A 101 2.14 -0.39 15.91
C PRO A 101 1.25 0.77 16.36
N GLY A 102 0.03 0.84 15.82
CA GLY A 102 -0.95 1.88 16.15
C GLY A 102 -1.80 2.26 14.94
N SER A 103 -2.79 3.12 15.18
CA SER A 103 -3.69 3.64 14.15
C SER A 103 -3.26 5.05 13.75
N TYR A 104 -3.11 5.29 12.45
CA TYR A 104 -2.61 6.54 11.91
C TYR A 104 -3.52 7.09 10.81
N ARG A 105 -3.49 8.42 10.66
CA ARG A 105 -4.08 9.11 9.51
C ARG A 105 -3.03 10.00 8.85
N VAL A 106 -2.69 9.68 7.59
CA VAL A 106 -1.67 10.39 6.82
C VAL A 106 -2.09 10.44 5.36
N ALA A 107 -2.00 11.60 4.73
CA ALA A 107 -2.34 11.81 3.31
C ALA A 107 -3.73 11.23 2.91
N GLY A 108 -4.72 11.38 3.80
CA GLY A 108 -6.07 10.83 3.59
C GLY A 108 -6.21 9.33 3.80
N LEU A 109 -5.12 8.61 4.08
CA LEU A 109 -5.14 7.17 4.38
C LEU A 109 -5.37 6.92 5.86
N ALA A 110 -6.23 5.93 6.17
CA ALA A 110 -6.29 5.28 7.48
C ALA A 110 -5.36 4.06 7.43
N ILE A 111 -4.36 4.03 8.31
CA ILE A 111 -3.29 3.02 8.32
C ILE A 111 -3.26 2.37 9.68
N GLU A 112 -3.31 1.05 9.72
CA GLU A 112 -3.21 0.24 10.92
C GLU A 112 -1.87 -0.49 10.96
N GLY A 113 -1.13 -0.30 12.05
CA GLY A 113 0.08 -1.05 12.37
C GLY A 113 -0.20 -2.06 13.48
N ILE A 114 0.04 -3.33 13.22
CA ILE A 114 -0.18 -4.46 14.13
C ILE A 114 1.19 -4.97 14.57
N GLY A 115 1.42 -5.07 15.88
CA GLY A 115 2.68 -5.58 16.42
C GLY A 115 2.80 -7.08 16.27
N ALA A 116 3.98 -7.55 15.82
CA ALA A 116 4.29 -8.97 15.70
C ALA A 116 5.74 -9.24 16.11
N PRO A 117 6.10 -10.48 16.50
CA PRO A 117 7.49 -10.86 16.66
C PRO A 117 8.23 -10.82 15.31
N HIS A 118 9.43 -10.22 15.28
CA HIS A 118 10.24 -10.20 14.06
C HIS A 118 10.83 -11.58 13.73
N ASP A 119 11.06 -12.41 14.74
CA ASP A 119 11.72 -13.71 14.61
C ASP A 119 10.88 -14.83 15.22
N ARG A 120 11.31 -16.09 14.96
CA ARG A 120 10.64 -17.33 15.44
C ARG A 120 10.76 -17.57 16.93
N VAL A 121 11.54 -16.74 17.65
CA VAL A 121 11.75 -16.85 19.12
C VAL A 121 11.06 -15.71 19.88
N GLY A 122 9.97 -15.18 19.33
CA GLY A 122 9.14 -14.17 19.99
C GLY A 122 9.77 -12.78 20.00
N GLY A 123 10.57 -12.43 18.99
CA GLY A 123 11.25 -11.14 18.89
C GLY A 123 12.48 -10.99 19.77
N LYS A 124 12.95 -12.07 20.39
CA LYS A 124 14.10 -12.01 21.32
C LYS A 124 15.42 -11.66 20.65
N ARG A 125 15.54 -11.93 19.35
CA ARG A 125 16.79 -11.70 18.59
C ARG A 125 16.75 -10.39 17.79
N PHE A 126 15.64 -10.10 17.14
CA PHE A 126 15.52 -8.93 16.22
C PHE A 126 14.48 -7.91 16.68
N GLY A 127 13.87 -8.13 17.86
CA GLY A 127 12.86 -7.23 18.40
C GLY A 127 11.47 -7.41 17.78
N PRO A 128 10.60 -6.40 17.93
CA PRO A 128 9.28 -6.39 17.33
C PRO A 128 9.34 -6.00 15.85
N SER A 129 8.34 -6.48 15.11
CA SER A 129 7.99 -6.03 13.76
C SER A 129 6.60 -5.39 13.75
N THR A 130 6.32 -4.58 12.77
CA THR A 130 4.98 -4.02 12.54
C THR A 130 4.45 -4.51 11.21
N LEU A 131 3.31 -5.16 11.23
CA LEU A 131 2.52 -5.53 10.07
C LEU A 131 1.62 -4.35 9.75
N TRP A 132 1.54 -3.96 8.47
CA TRP A 132 0.78 -2.80 8.04
C TRP A 132 -0.43 -3.19 7.22
N ARG A 133 -1.57 -2.56 7.51
CA ARG A 133 -2.79 -2.66 6.71
C ARG A 133 -3.33 -1.27 6.42
N TRP A 134 -3.74 -1.02 5.17
CA TRP A 134 -4.41 0.22 4.76
C TRP A 134 -5.22 0.00 3.48
N ARG A 135 -6.09 0.96 3.18
CA ARG A 135 -6.82 0.99 1.92
C ARG A 135 -6.31 2.11 1.03
N GLN A 136 -5.97 1.79 -0.24
CA GLN A 136 -5.47 2.76 -1.21
C GLN A 136 -5.91 2.41 -2.62
N GLY A 137 -6.37 3.39 -3.41
CA GLY A 137 -6.84 3.17 -4.78
C GLY A 137 -7.99 2.16 -4.90
N GLY A 138 -8.78 1.98 -3.82
CA GLY A 138 -9.86 1.00 -3.77
C GLY A 138 -9.45 -0.42 -3.39
N LEU A 139 -8.15 -0.67 -3.10
CA LEU A 139 -7.59 -1.97 -2.72
C LEU A 139 -7.30 -2.02 -1.22
N GLU A 140 -7.59 -3.17 -0.58
CA GLU A 140 -7.09 -3.52 0.75
C GLU A 140 -5.66 -4.05 0.60
N ILE A 141 -4.70 -3.35 1.20
CA ILE A 141 -3.28 -3.67 1.08
C ILE A 141 -2.72 -4.07 2.44
N VAL A 142 -1.96 -5.16 2.45
CA VAL A 142 -1.27 -5.65 3.64
C VAL A 142 0.22 -5.81 3.32
N HIS A 143 1.07 -5.31 4.21
CA HIS A 143 2.52 -5.49 4.16
C HIS A 143 2.98 -6.17 5.45
N LEU A 144 3.49 -7.38 5.33
CA LEU A 144 3.96 -8.16 6.47
C LEU A 144 5.42 -7.89 6.81
N GLY A 145 6.16 -7.28 5.88
CA GLY A 145 7.54 -6.84 6.10
C GLY A 145 8.49 -7.97 6.48
N GLY A 146 9.45 -7.61 7.27
CA GLY A 146 10.35 -8.54 7.93
C GLY A 146 9.66 -9.16 9.13
N THR A 147 9.08 -10.35 8.97
CA THR A 147 8.58 -11.16 10.08
C THR A 147 8.75 -12.64 9.76
N ALA A 148 9.08 -13.43 10.78
CA ALA A 148 9.11 -14.87 10.76
C ALA A 148 8.30 -15.47 11.92
N GLY A 149 7.71 -14.60 12.76
CA GLY A 149 6.86 -15.01 13.86
C GLY A 149 5.48 -15.47 13.38
N ALA A 150 4.83 -16.32 14.17
CA ALA A 150 3.45 -16.70 13.91
C ALA A 150 2.53 -15.47 14.03
N ILE A 151 1.60 -15.32 13.09
CA ILE A 151 0.54 -14.32 13.18
C ILE A 151 -0.56 -14.88 14.09
N ALA A 152 -0.88 -14.18 15.16
CA ALA A 152 -1.94 -14.57 16.09
C ALA A 152 -3.30 -14.62 15.39
N ALA A 153 -4.25 -15.37 15.94
CA ALA A 153 -5.55 -15.55 15.31
C ALA A 153 -6.31 -14.21 15.22
N GLU A 154 -6.23 -13.41 16.27
CA GLU A 154 -6.81 -12.06 16.33
C GLU A 154 -6.18 -11.11 15.29
N ASP A 155 -4.86 -11.18 15.10
CA ASP A 155 -4.16 -10.35 14.11
C ASP A 155 -4.55 -10.73 12.68
N ARG A 156 -4.79 -12.02 12.42
CA ARG A 156 -5.33 -12.47 11.11
C ARG A 156 -6.71 -11.88 10.81
N VAL A 157 -7.56 -11.77 11.83
CA VAL A 157 -8.87 -11.12 11.69
C VAL A 157 -8.70 -9.63 11.37
N LEU A 158 -7.76 -8.95 12.04
CA LEU A 158 -7.45 -7.55 11.79
C LEU A 158 -6.85 -7.33 10.39
N LEU A 159 -5.96 -8.20 9.93
CA LEU A 159 -5.37 -8.15 8.58
C LEU A 159 -6.42 -8.41 7.49
N GLY A 160 -7.41 -9.24 7.77
CA GLY A 160 -8.50 -9.58 6.86
C GLY A 160 -8.03 -10.32 5.60
N ARG A 161 -8.80 -10.17 4.51
CA ARG A 161 -8.48 -10.74 3.19
C ARG A 161 -7.93 -9.64 2.28
N PRO A 162 -6.59 -9.55 2.07
CA PRO A 162 -6.01 -8.49 1.25
C PRO A 162 -6.24 -8.69 -0.25
N ASP A 163 -6.51 -7.58 -0.94
CA ASP A 163 -6.44 -7.52 -2.40
C ASP A 163 -4.99 -7.58 -2.88
N LEU A 164 -4.08 -6.96 -2.11
CA LEU A 164 -2.65 -6.95 -2.37
C LEU A 164 -1.89 -7.27 -1.07
N LEU A 165 -1.12 -8.36 -1.07
CA LEU A 165 -0.25 -8.79 0.02
C LEU A 165 1.21 -8.66 -0.39
N ILE A 166 2.01 -7.98 0.42
CA ILE A 166 3.46 -7.92 0.30
C ILE A 166 4.05 -8.76 1.43
N ILE A 167 4.85 -9.77 1.12
CA ILE A 167 5.35 -10.77 2.08
C ILE A 167 6.78 -11.19 1.79
N GLY A 168 7.62 -11.23 2.82
CA GLY A 168 8.96 -11.82 2.76
C GLY A 168 8.89 -13.34 2.60
N VAL A 169 9.73 -13.92 1.72
CA VAL A 169 9.68 -15.36 1.38
C VAL A 169 11.04 -16.05 1.40
N GLY A 170 12.11 -15.30 1.69
CA GLY A 170 13.48 -15.78 1.55
C GLY A 170 14.00 -16.61 2.72
N GLY A 171 13.27 -16.72 3.82
CA GLY A 171 13.74 -17.45 5.01
C GLY A 171 14.75 -16.66 5.82
N GLY A 172 15.78 -17.35 6.31
CA GLY A 172 16.71 -16.77 7.26
C GLY A 172 16.10 -16.62 8.65
N ALA A 173 16.73 -15.81 9.50
CA ALA A 173 16.36 -15.74 10.91
C ALA A 173 15.11 -14.88 11.17
N LYS A 174 14.79 -13.92 10.29
CA LYS A 174 13.78 -12.87 10.50
C LYS A 174 12.70 -12.78 9.41
N ILE A 175 12.70 -13.67 8.44
CA ILE A 175 11.76 -13.71 7.32
C ILE A 175 11.12 -15.10 7.25
N TYR A 176 9.87 -15.18 6.85
CA TYR A 176 9.24 -16.47 6.53
C TYR A 176 10.03 -17.21 5.46
N ASP A 177 10.19 -18.50 5.62
CA ASP A 177 10.61 -19.35 4.52
C ASP A 177 9.48 -19.54 3.50
N GLY A 178 9.79 -20.20 2.38
CA GLY A 178 8.82 -20.35 1.30
C GLY A 178 7.56 -21.12 1.70
N GLN A 179 7.66 -22.11 2.60
CA GLN A 179 6.52 -22.90 3.08
C GLN A 179 5.67 -22.09 4.06
N GLU A 180 6.32 -21.41 5.01
CA GLU A 180 5.68 -20.53 5.98
C GLU A 180 4.93 -19.39 5.27
N ALA A 181 5.59 -18.73 4.32
CA ALA A 181 4.98 -17.67 3.54
C ALA A 181 3.77 -18.15 2.74
N ALA A 182 3.87 -19.30 2.09
CA ALA A 182 2.75 -19.89 1.35
C ALA A 182 1.56 -20.25 2.28
N ALA A 183 1.84 -20.71 3.49
CA ALA A 183 0.81 -20.98 4.50
C ALA A 183 0.09 -19.69 4.90
N VAL A 184 0.82 -18.58 5.12
CA VAL A 184 0.25 -17.26 5.43
C VAL A 184 -0.60 -16.72 4.27
N VAL A 185 -0.12 -16.83 3.02
CA VAL A 185 -0.90 -16.43 1.82
C VAL A 185 -2.25 -17.15 1.78
N ARG A 186 -2.26 -18.47 2.03
CA ARG A 186 -3.50 -19.25 2.06
C ARG A 186 -4.40 -18.89 3.25
N GLN A 187 -3.82 -18.67 4.43
CA GLN A 187 -4.57 -18.28 5.63
C GLN A 187 -5.29 -16.94 5.44
N LEU A 188 -4.63 -15.97 4.81
CA LEU A 188 -5.20 -14.65 4.51
C LEU A 188 -6.03 -14.65 3.23
N GLN A 189 -6.04 -15.74 2.45
CA GLN A 189 -6.73 -15.82 1.16
C GLN A 189 -6.40 -14.65 0.23
N ALA A 190 -5.12 -14.26 0.21
CA ALA A 190 -4.65 -13.10 -0.54
C ALA A 190 -4.87 -13.28 -2.06
N ARG A 191 -5.30 -12.19 -2.73
CA ARG A 191 -5.63 -12.21 -4.16
C ARG A 191 -4.43 -11.91 -5.05
N ARG A 192 -3.67 -10.86 -4.74
CA ARG A 192 -2.41 -10.50 -5.39
C ARG A 192 -1.30 -10.59 -4.37
N VAL A 193 -0.20 -11.25 -4.69
CA VAL A 193 0.92 -11.46 -3.78
C VAL A 193 2.21 -10.98 -4.42
N ILE A 194 2.89 -10.05 -3.76
CA ILE A 194 4.23 -9.60 -4.12
C ILE A 194 5.21 -10.25 -3.13
N PRO A 195 5.95 -11.29 -3.54
CA PRO A 195 7.03 -11.84 -2.74
C PRO A 195 8.22 -10.88 -2.74
N VAL A 196 8.78 -10.63 -1.57
CA VAL A 196 9.93 -9.75 -1.33
C VAL A 196 10.96 -10.44 -0.44
N GLN A 197 12.10 -9.79 -0.18
CA GLN A 197 13.13 -10.30 0.74
C GLN A 197 13.55 -11.74 0.44
N TYR A 198 13.89 -12.01 -0.79
CA TYR A 198 14.55 -13.24 -1.24
C TYR A 198 15.80 -12.89 -2.03
N ARG A 199 16.72 -13.85 -2.14
CA ARG A 199 17.95 -13.64 -2.89
C ARG A 199 17.70 -13.84 -4.37
N ALA A 200 17.86 -12.77 -5.14
CA ALA A 200 17.73 -12.78 -6.60
C ALA A 200 19.05 -13.08 -7.34
N GLY A 201 20.19 -12.97 -6.66
CA GLY A 201 21.53 -13.18 -7.22
C GLY A 201 22.32 -14.29 -6.53
N GLY A 202 23.62 -14.34 -6.84
CA GLY A 202 24.56 -15.32 -6.27
C GLY A 202 24.73 -15.24 -4.74
N PRO A 203 25.49 -16.17 -4.14
CA PRO A 203 25.69 -16.20 -2.70
C PRO A 203 26.40 -14.91 -2.22
N SER A 204 25.92 -14.37 -1.10
CA SER A 204 26.57 -13.27 -0.38
C SER A 204 26.85 -13.73 1.03
N ALA A 205 28.08 -13.56 1.52
CA ALA A 205 28.46 -13.92 2.87
C ALA A 205 27.70 -13.14 3.96
N SER A 206 27.10 -12.01 3.60
CA SER A 206 26.35 -11.13 4.49
C SER A 206 24.84 -11.33 4.42
N CYS A 207 24.33 -12.27 3.61
CA CYS A 207 22.90 -12.48 3.39
C CYS A 207 22.49 -13.93 3.64
N ASP A 208 21.63 -14.14 4.61
CA ASP A 208 21.06 -15.44 5.00
C ASP A 208 19.77 -15.82 4.25
N LEU A 209 19.29 -14.97 3.34
CA LEU A 209 18.10 -15.23 2.54
C LEU A 209 18.35 -16.30 1.47
N GLY A 210 17.41 -17.20 1.32
CA GLY A 210 17.33 -18.16 0.22
C GLY A 210 16.71 -17.60 -1.04
N SER A 211 16.60 -18.46 -2.06
CA SER A 211 15.92 -18.12 -3.32
C SER A 211 14.39 -18.14 -3.16
N ILE A 212 13.68 -17.60 -4.14
CA ILE A 212 12.22 -17.63 -4.20
C ILE A 212 11.63 -19.01 -4.50
N GLN A 213 12.43 -19.96 -5.00
CA GLN A 213 11.94 -21.23 -5.54
C GLN A 213 11.14 -22.08 -4.52
N PRO A 214 11.53 -22.18 -3.21
CA PRO A 214 10.70 -22.87 -2.23
C PRO A 214 9.29 -22.30 -2.10
N PHE A 215 9.13 -20.97 -2.18
CA PHE A 215 7.83 -20.32 -2.17
C PHE A 215 7.01 -20.65 -3.41
N LEU A 216 7.60 -20.56 -4.60
CA LEU A 216 6.90 -20.90 -5.86
C LEU A 216 6.47 -22.37 -5.90
N ASN A 217 7.30 -23.27 -5.39
CA ASN A 217 6.96 -24.69 -5.27
C ASN A 217 5.78 -24.91 -4.31
N ALA A 218 5.80 -24.23 -3.16
CA ALA A 218 4.73 -24.29 -2.18
C ALA A 218 3.40 -23.69 -2.66
N MET A 219 3.48 -22.75 -3.62
CA MET A 219 2.34 -22.11 -4.28
C MET A 219 2.00 -22.72 -5.65
N ALA A 220 2.43 -23.97 -5.91
CA ALA A 220 2.11 -24.67 -7.15
C ALA A 220 0.60 -24.66 -7.41
N GLY A 221 0.22 -24.39 -8.67
CA GLY A 221 -1.17 -24.18 -9.09
C GLY A 221 -1.64 -22.72 -9.07
N SER A 222 -0.91 -21.81 -8.42
CA SER A 222 -1.19 -20.38 -8.53
C SER A 222 -0.62 -19.79 -9.83
N THR A 223 -1.30 -18.80 -10.40
CA THR A 223 -0.78 -18.06 -11.55
C THR A 223 0.42 -17.21 -11.13
N VAL A 224 1.53 -17.31 -11.86
CA VAL A 224 2.73 -16.50 -11.65
C VAL A 224 2.90 -15.54 -12.83
N ARG A 225 2.96 -14.23 -12.54
CA ARG A 225 3.19 -13.16 -13.52
C ARG A 225 4.54 -12.49 -13.25
N ARG A 226 5.36 -12.33 -14.28
CA ARG A 226 6.59 -11.54 -14.21
C ARG A 226 6.30 -10.12 -14.69
N VAL A 227 6.42 -9.14 -13.80
CA VAL A 227 5.88 -7.77 -14.00
C VAL A 227 6.97 -6.67 -14.06
N GLY A 228 8.22 -7.04 -14.22
CA GLY A 228 9.31 -6.04 -14.28
C GLY A 228 9.50 -5.29 -12.95
N SER A 229 10.05 -4.06 -13.03
CA SER A 229 10.28 -3.21 -11.85
C SER A 229 9.08 -2.35 -11.48
N SER A 230 8.05 -2.28 -12.33
CA SER A 230 6.82 -1.51 -12.05
C SER A 230 5.61 -2.16 -12.74
N PHE A 231 4.47 -2.12 -12.06
CA PHE A 231 3.18 -2.55 -12.62
C PHE A 231 2.01 -1.87 -11.87
N SER A 232 0.79 -2.08 -12.37
CA SER A 232 -0.41 -1.53 -11.75
C SER A 232 -1.41 -2.62 -11.38
N VAL A 233 -2.12 -2.41 -10.29
CA VAL A 233 -3.27 -3.21 -9.86
C VAL A 233 -4.50 -2.31 -9.81
N VAL A 234 -5.55 -2.73 -10.51
CA VAL A 234 -6.82 -1.98 -10.60
C VAL A 234 -7.94 -2.86 -10.05
N PRO A 235 -8.79 -2.36 -9.12
CA PRO A 235 -9.96 -3.11 -8.67
C PRO A 235 -11.06 -3.16 -9.76
N PRO A 236 -11.91 -4.22 -9.76
CA PRO A 236 -11.88 -5.35 -8.85
C PRO A 236 -10.78 -6.33 -9.20
N VAL A 237 -10.12 -6.90 -8.18
CA VAL A 237 -9.20 -8.02 -8.37
C VAL A 237 -9.98 -9.34 -8.27
N GLY A 238 -9.61 -10.32 -9.09
CA GLY A 238 -10.24 -11.65 -9.06
C GLY A 238 -9.95 -12.41 -7.76
N ASP A 239 -10.73 -13.46 -7.49
CA ASP A 239 -10.60 -14.23 -6.25
C ASP A 239 -9.42 -15.21 -6.22
N ALA A 240 -8.93 -15.62 -7.38
CA ALA A 240 -7.77 -16.50 -7.47
C ALA A 240 -6.48 -15.78 -7.06
N THR A 241 -5.61 -16.49 -6.35
CA THR A 241 -4.29 -15.96 -5.99
C THR A 241 -3.39 -15.87 -7.22
N VAL A 242 -2.84 -14.67 -7.45
CA VAL A 242 -1.85 -14.39 -8.49
C VAL A 242 -0.58 -13.86 -7.85
N ILE A 243 0.56 -14.47 -8.17
CA ILE A 243 1.88 -14.07 -7.68
C ILE A 243 2.50 -13.10 -8.69
N GLU A 244 2.80 -11.88 -8.26
CA GLU A 244 3.41 -10.83 -9.08
C GLU A 244 4.92 -10.78 -8.80
N LEU A 245 5.75 -11.35 -9.67
CA LEU A 245 7.20 -11.33 -9.52
C LEU A 245 7.77 -10.04 -10.09
N MET A 246 8.25 -9.20 -9.19
CA MET A 246 8.96 -7.96 -9.53
C MET A 246 10.47 -8.22 -9.69
N ARG A 247 11.14 -7.32 -10.44
CA ARG A 247 12.62 -7.27 -10.55
C ARG A 247 13.18 -6.31 -9.52
#